data_24f31486b795efb0d93bb7394bf1a529
#
_entry.id   24f31486b795efb0d93bb7394bf1a529
#
_cell.length_a   1.000
_cell.length_b   1.000
_cell.length_c   1.000
_cell.angle_alpha   90.00
_cell.angle_beta   90.00
_cell.angle_gamma   90.00
#
_symmetry.space_group_name_H-M   'P 1'
#
loop_
_entity.id
_entity.type
_entity.pdbx_description
1 polymer ?
#
loop_
_entity_poly.entity_id
_entity_poly.type
_entity_poly.pdbx_seq_one_letter_code
_entity_poly.pdbx_strand_id
1 'polypeptide(L)'
;SVTAITDVLIEQKKKGIELPKIMVVLDSAGNLATQKEIDDAKSGSSKADMTRAKLLKSTFRIIMTQFGICKIPFLFTNHTYQTQDLFSRQVGGGGTGPEYAASIILFLGKAKLKEGVEQTGIIVTAKPNKNRFAKPTNIKFHISFNKGMNPYVGLEEYIGWDICGIERGRFITESAFNKLTDPGKADCRKHSFKKDKKDVVVYFQPSATARKLCVKHLNDTVDLNQLYSPQVLTDDVLKLLEPIVAEKFTYGDELDQEELGNIITETVDDVTENS
;
A
#
# COMPACT_ATOMS: atom_id res chain seq x y z
N SER A 1 -6.11 -1.76 32.60
CA SER A 1 -6.74 -2.27 31.37
C SER A 1 -6.79 -1.14 30.33
N VAL A 2 -6.89 -1.49 29.05
CA VAL A 2 -7.00 -0.50 27.96
C VAL A 2 -8.23 0.39 28.17
N THR A 3 -9.33 -0.17 28.66
CA THR A 3 -10.56 0.56 28.98
C THR A 3 -10.34 1.63 30.06
N ALA A 4 -9.55 1.34 31.10
CA ALA A 4 -9.27 2.34 32.15
C ALA A 4 -8.48 3.55 31.60
N ILE A 5 -7.57 3.33 30.65
CA ILE A 5 -6.84 4.43 29.99
C ILE A 5 -7.79 5.27 29.16
N THR A 6 -8.64 4.62 28.35
CA THR A 6 -9.60 5.35 27.50
C THR A 6 -10.66 6.09 28.31
N ASP A 7 -11.09 5.58 29.45
CA ASP A 7 -12.03 6.28 30.32
C ASP A 7 -11.45 7.60 30.84
N VAL A 8 -10.17 7.62 31.25
CA VAL A 8 -9.45 8.84 31.65
C VAL A 8 -9.35 9.83 30.48
N LEU A 9 -8.99 9.34 29.28
CA LEU A 9 -8.87 10.19 28.10
C LEU A 9 -10.22 10.79 27.68
N ILE A 10 -11.30 10.01 27.75
CA ILE A 10 -12.66 10.49 27.46
C ILE A 10 -13.06 11.58 28.45
N GLU A 11 -12.73 11.40 29.72
CA GLU A 11 -13.01 12.41 30.75
C GLU A 11 -12.21 13.71 30.50
N GLN A 12 -10.93 13.60 30.17
CA GLN A 12 -10.11 14.77 29.80
C GLN A 12 -10.69 15.50 28.58
N LYS A 13 -11.08 14.75 27.55
CA LYS A 13 -11.72 15.32 26.36
C LYS A 13 -13.01 16.08 26.69
N LYS A 14 -13.86 15.52 27.57
CA LYS A 14 -15.09 16.22 28.05
C LYS A 14 -14.79 17.53 28.77
N LYS A 15 -13.63 17.62 29.43
CA LYS A 15 -13.14 18.84 30.09
C LYS A 15 -12.49 19.83 29.12
N GLY A 16 -12.49 19.56 27.82
CA GLY A 16 -11.86 20.41 26.79
C GLY A 16 -10.34 20.33 26.74
N ILE A 17 -9.72 19.34 27.40
CA ILE A 17 -8.28 19.13 27.39
C ILE A 17 -7.89 18.44 26.08
N GLU A 18 -6.90 18.99 25.40
CA GLU A 18 -6.33 18.37 24.19
C GLU A 18 -5.67 17.03 24.55
N LEU A 19 -6.06 15.97 23.82
CA LEU A 19 -5.52 14.65 24.08
C LEU A 19 -4.16 14.47 23.42
N PRO A 20 -3.24 13.74 24.06
CA PRO A 20 -1.97 13.39 23.43
C PRO A 20 -2.20 12.51 22.19
N LYS A 21 -1.31 12.59 21.21
CA LYS A 21 -1.32 11.72 20.04
C LYS A 21 -0.86 10.33 20.45
N ILE A 22 -1.81 9.40 20.53
CA ILE A 22 -1.59 8.00 20.96
C ILE A 22 -1.96 7.09 19.80
N MET A 23 -1.17 6.04 19.59
CA MET A 23 -1.49 4.90 18.74
C MET A 23 -1.35 3.62 19.58
N VAL A 24 -2.27 2.69 19.42
CA VAL A 24 -2.21 1.38 20.08
C VAL A 24 -1.84 0.32 19.05
N VAL A 25 -0.84 -0.49 19.38
CA VAL A 25 -0.38 -1.61 18.55
C VAL A 25 -0.49 -2.89 19.34
N LEU A 26 -1.08 -3.93 18.76
CA LEU A 26 -1.21 -5.27 19.34
C LEU A 26 -0.56 -6.30 18.40
N ASP A 27 0.54 -6.90 18.85
CA ASP A 27 1.21 -7.99 18.14
C ASP A 27 1.24 -9.24 19.05
N SER A 28 0.43 -10.21 18.79
CA SER A 28 -0.67 -10.36 17.82
C SER A 28 -1.98 -10.71 18.54
N ALA A 29 -3.12 -10.44 17.91
CA ALA A 29 -4.42 -10.82 18.45
C ALA A 29 -4.57 -12.34 18.66
N GLY A 30 -3.86 -13.15 17.84
CA GLY A 30 -3.83 -14.60 17.96
C GLY A 30 -3.24 -15.11 19.29
N ASN A 31 -2.36 -14.31 19.92
CA ASN A 31 -1.68 -14.69 21.17
C ASN A 31 -2.46 -14.29 22.44
N LEU A 32 -3.61 -13.63 22.29
CA LEU A 32 -4.46 -13.31 23.44
C LEU A 32 -5.14 -14.59 23.95
N ALA A 33 -4.87 -14.96 25.20
CA ALA A 33 -5.56 -16.04 25.88
C ALA A 33 -6.71 -15.51 26.71
N THR A 34 -7.81 -16.25 26.79
CA THR A 34 -8.88 -15.99 27.77
C THR A 34 -8.49 -16.51 29.13
N GLN A 35 -9.09 -15.97 30.20
CA GLN A 35 -8.89 -16.52 31.55
C GLN A 35 -9.25 -17.99 31.61
N LYS A 36 -10.31 -18.39 30.93
CA LYS A 36 -10.75 -19.77 30.83
C LYS A 36 -9.70 -20.68 30.17
N GLU A 37 -9.07 -20.25 29.05
CA GLU A 37 -7.97 -21.02 28.43
C GLU A 37 -6.80 -21.21 29.39
N ILE A 38 -6.48 -20.19 30.19
CA ILE A 38 -5.42 -20.26 31.20
C ILE A 38 -5.80 -21.27 32.32
N ASP A 39 -7.03 -21.22 32.78
CA ASP A 39 -7.52 -22.09 33.86
C ASP A 39 -7.69 -23.55 33.37
N ASP A 40 -8.19 -23.76 32.16
CA ASP A 40 -8.27 -25.08 31.54
C ASP A 40 -6.87 -25.70 31.33
N ALA A 41 -5.90 -24.90 30.89
CA ALA A 41 -4.50 -25.34 30.76
C ALA A 41 -3.90 -25.77 32.11
N LYS A 42 -4.18 -25.04 33.20
CA LYS A 42 -3.72 -25.39 34.56
C LYS A 42 -4.37 -26.65 35.09
N SER A 43 -5.63 -26.90 34.75
CA SER A 43 -6.39 -28.09 35.19
C SER A 43 -6.18 -29.31 34.30
N GLY A 44 -5.39 -29.21 33.21
CA GLY A 44 -5.18 -30.29 32.25
C GLY A 44 -6.42 -30.62 31.40
N SER A 45 -7.40 -29.70 31.32
CA SER A 45 -8.60 -29.86 30.50
C SER A 45 -8.28 -29.64 29.02
N SER A 46 -8.65 -30.58 28.16
CA SER A 46 -8.47 -30.51 26.71
C SER A 46 -9.69 -29.96 25.95
N LYS A 47 -10.67 -29.38 26.66
CA LYS A 47 -11.89 -28.87 26.05
C LYS A 47 -11.60 -27.60 25.26
N ALA A 48 -11.97 -27.57 23.97
CA ALA A 48 -11.87 -26.39 23.14
C ALA A 48 -12.72 -25.23 23.69
N ASP A 49 -12.13 -24.05 23.88
CA ASP A 49 -12.89 -22.87 24.32
C ASP A 49 -13.65 -22.23 23.15
N MET A 50 -14.91 -22.58 23.00
CA MET A 50 -15.82 -21.99 22.00
C MET A 50 -16.25 -20.56 22.34
N THR A 51 -15.91 -20.05 23.54
CA THR A 51 -16.33 -18.72 23.99
C THR A 51 -15.35 -17.63 23.58
N ARG A 52 -14.11 -17.98 23.22
CA ARG A 52 -13.05 -17.05 22.84
C ARG A 52 -13.47 -16.10 21.70
N ALA A 53 -14.02 -16.62 20.61
CA ALA A 53 -14.46 -15.81 19.47
C ALA A 53 -15.55 -14.81 19.87
N LYS A 54 -16.50 -15.23 20.73
CA LYS A 54 -17.56 -14.35 21.25
C LYS A 54 -16.99 -13.26 22.15
N LEU A 55 -16.04 -13.60 22.99
CA LEU A 55 -15.37 -12.66 23.89
C LEU A 55 -14.55 -11.62 23.10
N LEU A 56 -13.74 -12.07 22.15
CA LEU A 56 -12.99 -11.18 21.25
C LEU A 56 -13.92 -10.24 20.49
N LYS A 57 -15.02 -10.73 19.94
CA LYS A 57 -16.01 -9.91 19.24
C LYS A 57 -16.57 -8.79 20.12
N SER A 58 -16.93 -9.08 21.36
CA SER A 58 -17.44 -8.08 22.31
C SER A 58 -16.35 -7.07 22.73
N THR A 59 -15.14 -7.55 22.98
CA THR A 59 -13.98 -6.72 23.35
C THR A 59 -13.63 -5.73 22.23
N PHE A 60 -13.50 -6.21 20.99
CA PHE A 60 -13.24 -5.34 19.85
C PHE A 60 -14.31 -4.26 19.67
N ARG A 61 -15.59 -4.62 19.85
CA ARG A 61 -16.68 -3.65 19.75
C ARG A 61 -16.55 -2.53 20.79
N ILE A 62 -16.22 -2.87 22.05
CA ILE A 62 -16.04 -1.90 23.13
C ILE A 62 -14.82 -1.01 22.85
N ILE A 63 -13.67 -1.63 22.54
CA ILE A 63 -12.42 -0.91 22.28
C ILE A 63 -12.59 0.06 21.10
N MET A 64 -13.17 -0.39 20.00
CA MET A 64 -13.35 0.45 18.82
C MET A 64 -14.27 1.67 19.08
N THR A 65 -15.29 1.51 19.93
CA THR A 65 -16.13 2.63 20.33
C THR A 65 -15.32 3.67 21.13
N GLN A 66 -14.56 3.23 22.13
CA GLN A 66 -13.75 4.11 22.98
C GLN A 66 -12.61 4.77 22.19
N PHE A 67 -11.91 4.01 21.35
CA PHE A 67 -10.83 4.54 20.52
C PHE A 67 -11.35 5.54 19.49
N GLY A 68 -12.53 5.29 18.91
CA GLY A 68 -13.19 6.25 18.01
C GLY A 68 -13.48 7.59 18.68
N ILE A 69 -14.00 7.58 19.92
CA ILE A 69 -14.25 8.81 20.71
C ILE A 69 -12.94 9.58 20.94
N CYS A 70 -11.85 8.89 21.26
CA CYS A 70 -10.54 9.49 21.53
C CYS A 70 -9.70 9.73 20.27
N LYS A 71 -10.16 9.32 19.08
CA LYS A 71 -9.41 9.34 17.81
C LYS A 71 -8.06 8.61 17.89
N ILE A 72 -8.03 7.47 18.60
CA ILE A 72 -6.83 6.63 18.75
C ILE A 72 -6.77 5.61 17.61
N PRO A 73 -5.76 5.66 16.73
CA PRO A 73 -5.51 4.59 15.77
C PRO A 73 -5.17 3.28 16.50
N PHE A 74 -5.75 2.17 16.01
CA PHE A 74 -5.49 0.83 16.52
C PHE A 74 -4.99 -0.07 15.40
N LEU A 75 -3.76 -0.52 15.50
CA LEU A 75 -3.12 -1.49 14.61
C LEU A 75 -2.97 -2.82 15.33
N PHE A 76 -3.35 -3.91 14.68
CA PHE A 76 -3.06 -5.24 15.20
C PHE A 76 -2.67 -6.21 14.09
N THR A 77 -1.81 -7.17 14.45
CA THR A 77 -1.47 -8.31 13.61
C THR A 77 -2.31 -9.52 14.01
N ASN A 78 -2.54 -10.42 13.06
CA ASN A 78 -3.29 -11.64 13.31
C ASN A 78 -2.80 -12.77 12.40
N HIS A 79 -3.00 -14.01 12.83
CA HIS A 79 -2.75 -15.18 12.00
C HIS A 79 -3.91 -15.43 11.05
N THR A 80 -3.59 -15.98 9.87
CA THR A 80 -4.58 -16.39 8.89
C THR A 80 -4.58 -17.91 8.73
N TYR A 81 -5.77 -18.46 8.46
CA TYR A 81 -5.99 -19.88 8.22
C TYR A 81 -6.67 -20.06 6.87
N GLN A 82 -6.43 -21.19 6.23
CA GLN A 82 -7.20 -21.62 5.07
C GLN A 82 -8.47 -22.33 5.55
N THR A 83 -9.63 -21.96 5.00
CA THR A 83 -10.87 -22.74 5.26
C THR A 83 -10.76 -24.10 4.61
N GLN A 84 -11.38 -25.11 5.21
CA GLN A 84 -11.39 -26.48 4.69
C GLN A 84 -12.57 -26.74 3.74
N ASP A 85 -13.23 -25.69 3.26
CA ASP A 85 -14.35 -25.79 2.32
C ASP A 85 -13.86 -26.11 0.90
N LEU A 86 -14.78 -26.54 0.03
CA LEU A 86 -14.55 -26.79 -1.40
C LEU A 86 -13.87 -25.60 -2.11
N PHE A 87 -14.13 -24.37 -1.66
CA PHE A 87 -13.47 -23.15 -2.09
C PHE A 87 -12.67 -22.56 -0.92
N SER A 88 -11.46 -23.10 -0.71
CA SER A 88 -10.57 -22.65 0.36
C SER A 88 -10.32 -21.13 0.31
N ARG A 89 -10.66 -20.43 1.38
CA ARG A 89 -10.45 -18.99 1.55
C ARG A 89 -9.52 -18.71 2.73
N GLN A 90 -8.70 -17.70 2.59
CA GLN A 90 -7.87 -17.22 3.69
C GLN A 90 -8.73 -16.36 4.62
N VAL A 91 -8.80 -16.74 5.90
CA VAL A 91 -9.57 -16.03 6.93
C VAL A 91 -8.68 -15.67 8.11
N GLY A 92 -9.00 -14.57 8.79
CA GLY A 92 -8.30 -14.17 10.01
C GLY A 92 -8.74 -15.00 11.21
N GLY A 93 -7.81 -15.27 12.12
CA GLY A 93 -8.11 -15.92 13.39
C GLY A 93 -9.00 -15.07 14.31
N GLY A 94 -9.68 -15.72 15.28
CA GLY A 94 -10.51 -15.03 16.28
C GLY A 94 -11.92 -14.69 15.84
N GLY A 95 -12.39 -15.28 14.74
CA GLY A 95 -13.75 -15.13 14.23
C GLY A 95 -13.98 -13.79 13.53
N THR A 96 -15.23 -13.44 13.26
CA THR A 96 -15.62 -12.27 12.46
C THR A 96 -15.53 -10.93 13.20
N GLY A 97 -15.28 -10.93 14.52
CA GLY A 97 -15.25 -9.72 15.34
C GLY A 97 -14.20 -8.69 14.86
N PRO A 98 -12.93 -9.08 14.74
CA PRO A 98 -11.87 -8.21 14.21
C PRO A 98 -12.15 -7.75 12.78
N GLU A 99 -12.69 -8.61 11.93
CA GLU A 99 -13.00 -8.31 10.54
C GLU A 99 -14.07 -7.22 10.39
N TYR A 100 -15.14 -7.28 11.20
CA TYR A 100 -16.16 -6.23 11.20
C TYR A 100 -15.65 -4.90 11.80
N ALA A 101 -14.82 -4.98 12.83
CA ALA A 101 -14.29 -3.81 13.51
C ALA A 101 -13.27 -3.03 12.66
N ALA A 102 -12.43 -3.71 11.90
CA ALA A 102 -11.36 -3.09 11.13
C ALA A 102 -11.86 -2.20 9.99
N SER A 103 -11.20 -1.08 9.79
CA SER A 103 -11.39 -0.20 8.62
C SER A 103 -10.56 -0.63 7.43
N ILE A 104 -9.38 -1.19 7.68
CA ILE A 104 -8.47 -1.74 6.66
C ILE A 104 -8.07 -3.15 7.11
N ILE A 105 -8.09 -4.11 6.19
CA ILE A 105 -7.59 -5.47 6.37
C ILE A 105 -6.66 -5.78 5.21
N LEU A 106 -5.41 -6.10 5.53
CA LEU A 106 -4.39 -6.48 4.56
C LEU A 106 -3.96 -7.92 4.81
N PHE A 107 -4.08 -8.78 3.82
CA PHE A 107 -3.45 -10.10 3.82
C PHE A 107 -2.04 -9.98 3.25
N LEU A 108 -1.04 -10.40 4.03
CA LEU A 108 0.35 -10.33 3.66
C LEU A 108 0.86 -11.69 3.19
N GLY A 109 1.19 -11.78 1.91
CA GLY A 109 1.92 -12.91 1.35
C GLY A 109 3.42 -12.60 1.30
N LYS A 110 4.28 -13.61 1.41
CA LYS A 110 5.72 -13.44 1.29
C LYS A 110 6.34 -14.39 0.26
N ALA A 111 7.33 -13.89 -0.47
CA ALA A 111 8.21 -14.65 -1.35
C ALA A 111 9.68 -14.32 -1.04
N LYS A 112 10.60 -15.15 -1.51
CA LYS A 112 12.05 -14.94 -1.33
C LYS A 112 12.53 -13.87 -2.30
N LEU A 113 13.22 -12.85 -1.81
CA LEU A 113 14.03 -11.94 -2.63
C LEU A 113 15.42 -12.56 -2.77
N LYS A 114 15.86 -12.80 -4.00
CA LYS A 114 17.13 -13.45 -4.29
C LYS A 114 17.99 -12.58 -5.19
N GLU A 115 19.29 -12.59 -4.93
CA GLU A 115 20.34 -12.11 -5.85
C GLU A 115 21.22 -13.31 -6.23
N GLY A 116 21.05 -13.79 -7.48
CA GLY A 116 21.64 -15.05 -7.89
C GLY A 116 21.04 -16.24 -7.12
N VAL A 117 21.87 -16.95 -6.36
CA VAL A 117 21.47 -18.13 -5.55
C VAL A 117 21.11 -17.71 -4.11
N GLU A 118 21.65 -16.61 -3.62
CA GLU A 118 21.51 -16.14 -2.24
C GLU A 118 20.17 -15.44 -2.01
N GLN A 119 19.58 -15.72 -0.85
CA GLN A 119 18.39 -14.98 -0.40
C GLN A 119 18.82 -13.73 0.36
N THR A 120 18.58 -12.55 -0.21
CA THR A 120 18.95 -11.24 0.34
C THR A 120 17.82 -10.54 1.09
N GLY A 121 16.61 -11.12 1.00
CA GLY A 121 15.44 -10.52 1.66
C GLY A 121 14.14 -11.26 1.38
N ILE A 122 13.04 -10.53 1.52
CA ILE A 122 11.70 -11.01 1.20
C ILE A 122 10.95 -9.97 0.35
N ILE A 123 10.10 -10.47 -0.52
CA ILE A 123 9.09 -9.70 -1.25
C ILE A 123 7.77 -9.91 -0.50
N VAL A 124 7.16 -8.83 -0.06
CA VAL A 124 5.84 -8.86 0.58
C VAL A 124 4.79 -8.38 -0.42
N THR A 125 3.71 -9.14 -0.54
CA THR A 125 2.52 -8.72 -1.29
C THR A 125 1.41 -8.45 -0.30
N ALA A 126 1.00 -7.19 -0.16
CA ALA A 126 -0.15 -6.76 0.62
C ALA A 126 -1.40 -6.76 -0.27
N LYS A 127 -2.37 -7.61 0.07
CA LYS A 127 -3.66 -7.73 -0.63
C LYS A 127 -4.75 -7.16 0.26
N PRO A 128 -5.39 -6.05 -0.11
CA PRO A 128 -6.50 -5.51 0.65
C PRO A 128 -7.73 -6.44 0.56
N ASN A 129 -8.15 -6.98 1.70
CA ASN A 129 -9.41 -7.69 1.82
C ASN A 129 -10.57 -6.72 2.15
N LYS A 130 -10.23 -5.63 2.84
CA LYS A 130 -11.14 -4.55 3.19
C LYS A 130 -10.36 -3.24 3.20
N ASN A 131 -10.92 -2.21 2.57
CA ASN A 131 -10.40 -0.85 2.67
C ASN A 131 -11.60 0.11 2.57
N ARG A 132 -11.77 0.99 3.56
CA ARG A 132 -12.84 1.98 3.60
C ARG A 132 -12.40 3.36 3.11
N PHE A 133 -11.10 3.57 2.90
CA PHE A 133 -10.54 4.89 2.63
C PHE A 133 -9.97 5.02 1.23
N ALA A 134 -9.60 3.90 0.61
CA ALA A 134 -8.95 3.91 -0.68
C ALA A 134 -9.34 2.67 -1.51
N LYS A 135 -9.20 2.78 -2.81
CA LYS A 135 -9.41 1.69 -3.77
C LYS A 135 -8.55 0.46 -3.39
N PRO A 136 -9.12 -0.75 -3.32
CA PRO A 136 -8.38 -1.94 -2.90
C PRO A 136 -7.40 -2.37 -3.99
N THR A 137 -6.17 -1.89 -3.89
CA THR A 137 -5.09 -2.19 -4.83
C THR A 137 -4.02 -3.03 -4.17
N ASN A 138 -3.58 -4.12 -4.82
CA ASN A 138 -2.47 -4.94 -4.34
C ASN A 138 -1.17 -4.15 -4.40
N ILE A 139 -0.40 -4.19 -3.32
CA ILE A 139 0.89 -3.50 -3.21
C ILE A 139 1.98 -4.55 -2.97
N LYS A 140 3.10 -4.41 -3.68
CA LYS A 140 4.30 -5.21 -3.44
C LYS A 140 5.42 -4.31 -2.93
N PHE A 141 6.14 -4.78 -1.92
CA PHE A 141 7.32 -4.10 -1.42
C PHE A 141 8.40 -5.10 -1.00
N HIS A 142 9.64 -4.64 -0.94
CA HIS A 142 10.78 -5.47 -0.61
C HIS A 142 11.31 -5.12 0.78
N ILE A 143 11.68 -6.14 1.53
CA ILE A 143 12.38 -6.01 2.81
C ILE A 143 13.72 -6.72 2.66
N SER A 144 14.79 -5.95 2.55
CA SER A 144 16.16 -6.47 2.56
C SER A 144 16.57 -6.84 3.97
N PHE A 145 17.28 -7.96 4.16
CA PHE A 145 17.79 -8.35 5.47
C PHE A 145 18.81 -7.36 6.01
N ASN A 146 19.55 -6.69 5.15
CA ASN A 146 20.61 -5.74 5.55
C ASN A 146 20.14 -4.29 5.62
N LYS A 147 19.15 -3.88 4.78
CA LYS A 147 18.73 -2.47 4.61
C LYS A 147 17.30 -2.20 5.09
N GLY A 148 16.55 -3.25 5.46
CA GLY A 148 15.15 -3.12 5.83
C GLY A 148 14.23 -2.84 4.63
N MET A 149 13.10 -2.21 4.88
CA MET A 149 12.09 -1.88 3.86
C MET A 149 12.53 -0.68 3.03
N ASN A 150 12.46 -0.84 1.69
CA ASN A 150 12.61 0.29 0.79
C ASN A 150 11.22 0.88 0.48
N PRO A 151 10.95 2.14 0.84
CA PRO A 151 9.63 2.76 0.67
C PRO A 151 9.27 3.08 -0.78
N TYR A 152 10.23 3.02 -1.70
CA TYR A 152 10.05 3.42 -3.11
C TYR A 152 9.81 2.23 -4.05
N VAL A 153 9.90 1.00 -3.57
CA VAL A 153 9.63 -0.19 -4.39
C VAL A 153 8.15 -0.19 -4.79
N GLY A 154 7.89 -0.37 -6.08
CA GLY A 154 6.58 -0.24 -6.70
C GLY A 154 6.45 1.03 -7.54
N LEU A 155 7.29 2.05 -7.34
CA LEU A 155 7.28 3.27 -8.16
C LEU A 155 7.77 3.01 -9.60
N GLU A 156 8.48 1.90 -9.84
CA GLU A 156 8.90 1.49 -11.19
C GLU A 156 7.74 1.30 -12.17
N GLU A 157 6.52 1.10 -11.68
CA GLU A 157 5.33 0.98 -12.52
C GLU A 157 4.80 2.35 -13.00
N TYR A 158 5.25 3.44 -12.38
CA TYR A 158 4.77 4.81 -12.63
C TYR A 158 5.81 5.73 -13.26
N ILE A 159 7.08 5.28 -13.33
CA ILE A 159 8.12 6.05 -14.00
C ILE A 159 7.95 5.97 -15.52
N GLY A 160 8.32 7.05 -16.20
CA GLY A 160 8.33 7.13 -17.65
C GLY A 160 9.08 8.38 -18.09
N TRP A 161 9.59 8.36 -19.33
CA TRP A 161 10.35 9.48 -19.88
C TRP A 161 9.53 10.77 -19.92
N ASP A 162 8.28 10.67 -20.33
CA ASP A 162 7.39 11.82 -20.46
C ASP A 162 6.77 12.24 -19.11
N ILE A 163 6.82 11.37 -18.10
CA ILE A 163 6.28 11.61 -16.75
C ILE A 163 7.33 12.30 -15.88
N CYS A 164 8.44 11.62 -15.65
CA CYS A 164 9.47 12.08 -14.70
C CYS A 164 10.89 12.08 -15.30
N GLY A 165 11.02 11.77 -16.58
CA GLY A 165 12.33 11.72 -17.26
C GLY A 165 13.18 10.52 -16.89
N ILE A 166 12.58 9.43 -16.39
CA ILE A 166 13.29 8.20 -16.02
C ILE A 166 12.62 7.03 -16.73
N GLU A 167 13.36 6.33 -17.59
CA GLU A 167 12.84 5.15 -18.27
C GLU A 167 13.98 4.22 -18.72
N ARG A 168 13.65 2.93 -18.92
CA ARG A 168 14.58 1.94 -19.49
C ARG A 168 14.90 2.27 -20.93
N GLY A 169 16.18 2.33 -21.26
CA GLY A 169 16.60 2.64 -22.61
C GLY A 169 18.07 3.02 -22.69
N ARG A 170 18.38 3.74 -23.75
CA ARG A 170 19.74 4.26 -24.01
C ARG A 170 19.66 5.65 -24.64
N PHE A 171 20.69 6.43 -24.41
CA PHE A 171 20.91 7.63 -25.19
C PHE A 171 21.68 7.29 -26.46
N ILE A 172 21.20 7.79 -27.58
CA ILE A 172 21.83 7.66 -28.89
C ILE A 172 22.16 9.04 -29.45
N THR A 173 23.21 9.10 -30.28
CA THR A 173 23.61 10.31 -30.96
C THR A 173 22.64 10.64 -32.09
N GLU A 174 22.63 11.90 -32.55
CA GLU A 174 21.84 12.31 -33.72
C GLU A 174 22.16 11.50 -34.99
N SER A 175 23.45 11.17 -35.21
CA SER A 175 23.86 10.31 -36.30
C SER A 175 23.26 8.90 -36.21
N ALA A 176 23.16 8.34 -35.01
CA ALA A 176 22.54 7.02 -34.79
C ALA A 176 21.01 7.10 -34.96
N PHE A 177 20.39 8.18 -34.45
CA PHE A 177 18.94 8.43 -34.63
C PHE A 177 18.56 8.50 -36.11
N ASN A 178 19.34 9.25 -36.93
CA ASN A 178 19.07 9.40 -38.36
C ASN A 178 19.13 8.09 -39.15
N LYS A 179 19.84 7.08 -38.64
CA LYS A 179 19.93 5.74 -39.24
C LYS A 179 18.76 4.81 -38.89
N LEU A 180 17.88 5.22 -37.95
CA LEU A 180 16.72 4.41 -37.58
C LEU A 180 15.65 4.47 -38.66
N THR A 181 14.84 3.42 -38.71
CA THR A 181 13.58 3.39 -39.50
C THR A 181 12.52 4.32 -38.89
N ASP A 182 11.54 4.72 -39.66
CA ASP A 182 10.51 5.65 -39.18
C ASP A 182 9.77 5.15 -37.91
N PRO A 183 9.38 3.86 -37.79
CA PRO A 183 8.83 3.36 -36.53
C PRO A 183 9.80 3.50 -35.35
N GLY A 184 11.11 3.23 -35.57
CA GLY A 184 12.13 3.37 -34.52
C GLY A 184 12.41 4.82 -34.11
N LYS A 185 12.18 5.80 -35.02
CA LYS A 185 12.31 7.22 -34.72
C LYS A 185 11.12 7.75 -33.91
N ALA A 186 9.91 7.23 -34.16
CA ALA A 186 8.70 7.68 -33.52
C ALA A 186 8.75 7.49 -31.98
N ASP A 187 9.42 6.43 -31.52
CA ASP A 187 9.54 6.14 -30.09
C ASP A 187 10.66 6.94 -29.40
N CYS A 188 11.55 7.56 -30.18
CA CYS A 188 12.65 8.33 -29.60
C CYS A 188 12.20 9.71 -29.12
N ARG A 189 12.83 10.20 -28.04
CA ARG A 189 12.60 11.54 -27.49
C ARG A 189 13.88 12.35 -27.52
N LYS A 190 13.83 13.53 -28.12
CA LYS A 190 14.97 14.47 -28.15
C LYS A 190 15.26 14.99 -26.75
N HIS A 191 16.52 14.99 -26.36
CA HIS A 191 17.00 15.56 -25.10
C HIS A 191 18.23 16.42 -25.35
N SER A 192 18.23 17.65 -24.83
CA SER A 192 19.31 18.61 -24.99
C SER A 192 19.75 19.10 -23.62
N PHE A 193 21.06 19.18 -23.41
CA PHE A 193 21.66 19.66 -22.17
C PHE A 193 23.03 20.31 -22.46
N LYS A 194 23.53 21.06 -21.50
CA LYS A 194 24.86 21.68 -21.60
C LYS A 194 25.90 20.79 -20.91
N LYS A 195 26.98 20.47 -21.64
CA LYS A 195 28.19 19.82 -21.12
C LYS A 195 29.41 20.62 -21.55
N ASP A 196 30.22 21.00 -20.59
CA ASP A 196 31.45 21.80 -20.83
C ASP A 196 31.20 23.10 -21.68
N LYS A 197 30.10 23.80 -21.36
CA LYS A 197 29.61 24.99 -22.08
C LYS A 197 29.18 24.76 -23.53
N LYS A 198 29.10 23.52 -23.99
CA LYS A 198 28.60 23.13 -25.32
C LYS A 198 27.21 22.53 -25.20
N ASP A 199 26.36 22.86 -26.16
CA ASP A 199 25.05 22.22 -26.27
C ASP A 199 25.23 20.80 -26.83
N VAL A 200 24.76 19.81 -26.09
CA VAL A 200 24.76 18.39 -26.47
C VAL A 200 23.32 17.98 -26.76
N VAL A 201 23.10 17.38 -27.91
CA VAL A 201 21.82 16.81 -28.32
C VAL A 201 21.95 15.30 -28.38
N VAL A 202 21.11 14.61 -27.68
CA VAL A 202 20.98 13.15 -27.71
C VAL A 202 19.52 12.78 -27.89
N TYR A 203 19.28 11.55 -28.25
CA TYR A 203 17.90 11.01 -28.31
C TYR A 203 17.79 9.86 -27.33
N PHE A 204 16.79 9.92 -26.47
CA PHE A 204 16.40 8.80 -25.66
C PHE A 204 15.69 7.78 -26.54
N GLN A 205 16.15 6.55 -26.52
CA GLN A 205 15.52 5.40 -27.20
C GLN A 205 15.05 4.40 -26.15
N PRO A 206 13.71 4.21 -26.00
CA PRO A 206 13.17 3.24 -25.04
C PRO A 206 13.54 1.81 -25.42
N SER A 207 13.73 0.97 -24.40
CA SER A 207 13.97 -0.46 -24.60
C SER A 207 13.63 -1.24 -23.33
N ALA A 208 12.61 -2.09 -23.39
CA ALA A 208 12.19 -2.92 -22.28
C ALA A 208 13.26 -3.93 -21.82
N THR A 209 14.19 -4.27 -22.72
CA THR A 209 15.30 -5.21 -22.46
C THR A 209 16.59 -4.50 -21.99
N ALA A 210 16.60 -3.17 -21.97
CA ALA A 210 17.77 -2.43 -21.52
C ALA A 210 18.10 -2.75 -20.05
N ARG A 211 19.40 -2.89 -19.77
CA ARG A 211 19.90 -3.10 -18.40
C ARG A 211 20.14 -1.79 -17.64
N LYS A 212 19.92 -0.66 -18.31
CA LYS A 212 20.14 0.68 -17.77
C LYS A 212 18.87 1.51 -17.86
N LEU A 213 18.79 2.49 -16.97
CA LEU A 213 17.80 3.56 -16.99
C LEU A 213 18.46 4.82 -17.55
N CYS A 214 17.80 5.49 -18.48
CA CYS A 214 18.13 6.86 -18.83
C CYS A 214 17.46 7.78 -17.81
N VAL A 215 18.24 8.72 -17.28
CA VAL A 215 17.78 9.66 -16.26
C VAL A 215 18.01 11.09 -16.78
N LYS A 216 16.91 11.78 -17.09
CA LYS A 216 16.93 13.08 -17.78
C LYS A 216 17.67 14.15 -16.98
N HIS A 217 17.41 14.26 -15.68
CA HIS A 217 18.04 15.29 -14.83
C HIS A 217 19.53 15.03 -14.55
N LEU A 218 20.00 13.76 -14.68
CA LEU A 218 21.41 13.42 -14.61
C LEU A 218 22.11 13.55 -15.96
N ASN A 219 21.38 13.63 -17.06
CA ASN A 219 21.90 13.58 -18.43
C ASN A 219 22.75 12.32 -18.71
N ASP A 220 22.47 11.24 -18.01
CA ASP A 220 23.27 10.01 -18.03
C ASP A 220 22.38 8.76 -17.82
N THR A 221 23.02 7.62 -17.94
CA THR A 221 22.40 6.32 -17.68
C THR A 221 22.91 5.73 -16.39
N VAL A 222 22.00 5.13 -15.61
CA VAL A 222 22.32 4.42 -14.37
C VAL A 222 21.90 2.94 -14.46
N ASP A 223 22.46 2.09 -13.63
CA ASP A 223 22.05 0.70 -13.57
C ASP A 223 20.65 0.57 -12.93
N LEU A 224 19.88 -0.46 -13.31
CA LEU A 224 18.53 -0.67 -12.80
C LEU A 224 18.45 -0.75 -11.27
N ASN A 225 19.48 -1.29 -10.62
CA ASN A 225 19.56 -1.41 -9.18
C ASN A 225 19.73 -0.04 -8.47
N GLN A 226 20.06 1.03 -9.19
CA GLN A 226 20.19 2.39 -8.69
C GLN A 226 18.88 3.19 -8.79
N LEU A 227 17.81 2.62 -9.35
CA LEU A 227 16.53 3.31 -9.49
C LEU A 227 16.08 3.98 -8.19
N TYR A 228 16.19 3.27 -7.07
CA TYR A 228 15.74 3.75 -5.76
C TYR A 228 16.77 4.60 -5.00
N SER A 229 17.84 5.03 -5.67
CA SER A 229 18.82 5.93 -5.06
C SER A 229 18.29 7.37 -5.01
N PRO A 230 18.70 8.16 -4.00
CA PRO A 230 18.30 9.58 -3.90
C PRO A 230 18.77 10.44 -5.09
N GLN A 231 19.77 9.98 -5.85
CA GLN A 231 20.23 10.65 -7.07
C GLN A 231 19.26 10.47 -8.24
N VAL A 232 18.53 9.37 -8.28
CA VAL A 232 17.57 9.04 -9.34
C VAL A 232 16.17 9.47 -8.92
N LEU A 233 15.70 9.04 -7.75
CA LEU A 233 14.41 9.45 -7.16
C LEU A 233 14.64 10.68 -6.27
N THR A 234 14.83 11.82 -6.90
CA THR A 234 14.93 13.11 -6.20
C THR A 234 13.57 13.55 -5.68
N ASP A 235 13.53 14.48 -4.72
CA ASP A 235 12.28 15.04 -4.21
C ASP A 235 11.39 15.62 -5.32
N ASP A 236 11.98 16.20 -6.36
CA ASP A 236 11.22 16.73 -7.49
C ASP A 236 10.60 15.61 -8.35
N VAL A 237 11.31 14.50 -8.54
CA VAL A 237 10.77 13.31 -9.20
C VAL A 237 9.63 12.70 -8.37
N LEU A 238 9.80 12.61 -7.06
CA LEU A 238 8.77 12.08 -6.17
C LEU A 238 7.49 12.93 -6.19
N LYS A 239 7.63 14.27 -6.20
CA LYS A 239 6.48 15.19 -6.35
C LYS A 239 5.73 15.02 -7.68
N LEU A 240 6.42 14.67 -8.76
CA LEU A 240 5.77 14.39 -10.06
C LEU A 240 5.01 13.05 -10.03
N LEU A 241 5.49 12.06 -9.29
CA LEU A 241 4.87 10.75 -9.19
C LEU A 241 3.71 10.70 -8.18
N GLU A 242 3.72 11.57 -7.15
CA GLU A 242 2.73 11.58 -6.07
C GLU A 242 1.28 11.64 -6.57
N PRO A 243 0.87 12.57 -7.47
CA PRO A 243 -0.51 12.64 -7.96
C PRO A 243 -0.91 11.40 -8.76
N ILE A 244 0.01 10.85 -9.56
CA ILE A 244 -0.25 9.66 -10.39
C ILE A 244 -0.47 8.43 -9.50
N VAL A 245 0.34 8.29 -8.45
CA VAL A 245 0.18 7.21 -7.47
C VAL A 245 -1.12 7.41 -6.67
N ALA A 246 -1.43 8.65 -6.26
CA ALA A 246 -2.62 8.96 -5.50
C ALA A 246 -3.90 8.62 -6.27
N GLU A 247 -3.97 8.94 -7.56
CA GLU A 247 -5.10 8.63 -8.43
C GLU A 247 -5.45 7.14 -8.42
N LYS A 248 -4.44 6.26 -8.45
CA LYS A 248 -4.64 4.80 -8.40
C LYS A 248 -5.35 4.32 -7.13
N PHE A 249 -5.24 5.07 -6.04
CA PHE A 249 -5.84 4.73 -4.75
C PHE A 249 -7.09 5.53 -4.43
N THR A 250 -7.49 6.48 -5.29
CA THR A 250 -8.69 7.30 -5.10
C THR A 250 -9.92 6.51 -5.58
N TYR A 251 -11.03 6.59 -4.82
CA TYR A 251 -12.33 6.11 -5.26
C TYR A 251 -12.96 7.14 -6.19
N GLY A 252 -13.51 6.64 -7.29
CA GLY A 252 -14.27 7.43 -8.26
C GLY A 252 -13.38 8.20 -9.24
N ASP A 253 -13.64 8.06 -10.52
CA ASP A 253 -13.23 9.00 -11.54
C ASP A 253 -14.29 10.12 -11.61
N GLU A 254 -13.98 11.29 -12.17
CA GLU A 254 -14.95 12.39 -12.36
C GLU A 254 -16.23 11.91 -13.08
N LEU A 255 -16.11 10.90 -13.95
CA LEU A 255 -17.22 10.21 -14.62
C LEU A 255 -18.18 9.52 -13.63
N ASP A 256 -17.65 8.90 -12.57
CA ASP A 256 -18.49 8.24 -11.54
C ASP A 256 -19.34 9.23 -10.75
N GLN A 257 -18.93 10.49 -10.63
CA GLN A 257 -19.72 11.54 -9.96
C GLN A 257 -20.88 12.02 -10.83
N GLU A 258 -20.68 12.06 -12.13
CA GLU A 258 -21.73 12.41 -13.09
C GLU A 258 -22.74 11.26 -13.25
N GLU A 259 -22.28 10.01 -13.29
CA GLU A 259 -23.14 8.82 -13.30
C GLU A 259 -23.92 8.68 -11.99
N LEU A 260 -23.29 8.90 -10.81
CA LEU A 260 -23.97 8.92 -9.53
C LEU A 260 -25.01 10.04 -9.44
N GLY A 261 -24.74 11.20 -10.01
CA GLY A 261 -25.69 12.30 -10.15
C GLY A 261 -26.93 11.88 -10.94
N ASN A 262 -26.73 11.20 -12.05
CA ASN A 262 -27.82 10.71 -12.91
C ASN A 262 -28.64 9.60 -12.25
N ILE A 263 -28.00 8.63 -11.58
CA ILE A 263 -28.67 7.56 -10.83
C ILE A 263 -29.52 8.12 -9.67
N ILE A 264 -29.00 9.12 -8.95
CA ILE A 264 -29.76 9.77 -7.86
C ILE A 264 -30.97 10.53 -8.42
N THR A 265 -30.85 11.16 -9.57
CA THR A 265 -31.94 11.90 -10.20
C THR A 265 -33.04 10.95 -10.70
N GLU A 266 -32.65 9.84 -11.37
CA GLU A 266 -33.59 8.80 -11.82
C GLU A 266 -34.35 8.13 -10.64
N THR A 267 -33.65 7.84 -9.51
CA THR A 267 -34.29 7.25 -8.32
C THR A 267 -35.23 8.21 -7.61
N VAL A 268 -34.99 9.51 -7.65
CA VAL A 268 -35.88 10.54 -7.06
C VAL A 268 -37.13 10.71 -7.90
N ASP A 269 -37.01 10.67 -9.21
CA ASP A 269 -38.16 10.79 -10.13
C ASP A 269 -39.08 9.55 -10.06
N ASP A 270 -38.52 8.34 -9.94
CA ASP A 270 -39.30 7.10 -9.74
C ASP A 270 -40.08 7.07 -8.41
N VAL A 271 -39.57 7.72 -7.38
CA VAL A 271 -40.25 7.79 -6.05
C VAL A 271 -41.35 8.86 -6.06
N THR A 272 -41.22 9.90 -6.89
CA THR A 272 -42.22 10.98 -6.98
C THR A 272 -43.37 10.65 -7.93
N GLU A 273 -43.16 9.76 -8.93
CA GLU A 273 -44.24 9.29 -9.79
C GLU A 273 -45.12 8.19 -9.18
N ASN A 274 -44.68 7.52 -8.12
CA ASN A 274 -45.38 6.44 -7.40
C ASN A 274 -45.98 6.90 -6.06
N SER A 275 -46.06 8.19 -5.78
CA SER A 275 -46.68 8.81 -4.60
C SER A 275 -47.90 9.62 -5.03
#